data_c0d849fb9efd7a929ab330e346f3dea1
#
_entry.id   c0d849fb9efd7a929ab330e346f3dea1
#
_cell.length_a   1.000
_cell.length_b   1.000
_cell.length_c   1.000
_cell.angle_alpha   90.00
_cell.angle_beta   90.00
_cell.angle_gamma   90.00
#
_symmetry.space_group_name_H-M   'P 1'
#
loop_
_entity.id
_entity.type
_entity.pdbx_description
1 polymer ?
#
loop_
_entity_poly.entity_id
_entity_poly.type
_entity_poly.pdbx_seq_one_letter_code
_entity_poly.pdbx_strand_id
1 'polypeptide(L)'
;MHLVLDESGTHDCRYLVIGGAYMQRSKPLANKIKRISLKVKKSHLQYSKCREVKAAEFEIRKQFIDGIVGIPGLEVRYIVADRRWVFERLNERENIFINYLMGILVGPIAKQLSAKKEPLHILFDNRSIKVGALFCMEDYLRTKIYGDWRCNIDFSLQYLESSNSYAIQGAHYVANALWLYYEGHEKRLYQRLEPKITHAELFPRGYFGQDSASSQIASTM
;
A
#
# COMPACT_ATOMS: atom_id res chain seq x y z
N MET A 1 3.18 -2.75 -16.62
CA MET A 1 3.43 -1.94 -15.41
C MET A 1 3.42 -2.81 -14.16
N HIS A 2 4.23 -2.49 -13.14
CA HIS A 2 4.24 -3.19 -11.86
C HIS A 2 3.69 -2.27 -10.76
N LEU A 3 2.79 -2.82 -9.93
CA LEU A 3 2.27 -2.20 -8.73
C LEU A 3 2.71 -3.08 -7.54
N VAL A 4 3.61 -2.58 -6.72
CA VAL A 4 4.18 -3.31 -5.56
C VAL A 4 3.60 -2.72 -4.31
N LEU A 5 2.80 -3.49 -3.59
CA LEU A 5 1.96 -3.02 -2.49
C LEU A 5 2.21 -3.79 -1.19
N ASP A 6 1.94 -3.11 -0.10
CA ASP A 6 1.85 -3.67 1.24
C ASP A 6 0.75 -2.95 2.02
N GLU A 7 0.27 -3.56 3.11
CA GLU A 7 -0.63 -2.92 4.05
C GLU A 7 0.09 -2.46 5.32
N SER A 8 -0.45 -1.41 5.95
CA SER A 8 -0.04 -0.92 7.26
C SER A 8 -1.24 -0.43 8.06
N GLY A 9 -1.24 -0.73 9.35
CA GLY A 9 -2.35 -0.50 10.26
C GLY A 9 -3.03 -1.82 10.65
N THR A 10 -3.01 -2.15 11.95
CA THR A 10 -3.71 -3.33 12.50
C THR A 10 -5.19 -3.02 12.69
N HIS A 11 -5.98 -4.04 13.04
CA HIS A 11 -7.42 -3.90 13.31
C HIS A 11 -7.74 -2.81 14.35
N ASP A 12 -6.85 -2.61 15.33
CA ASP A 12 -7.05 -1.62 16.40
C ASP A 12 -6.62 -0.19 16.02
N CYS A 13 -6.03 0.00 14.83
CA CYS A 13 -5.63 1.32 14.34
C CYS A 13 -6.82 2.04 13.70
N ARG A 14 -6.86 3.37 13.82
CA ARG A 14 -7.85 4.19 13.13
C ARG A 14 -7.74 4.06 11.62
N TYR A 15 -6.53 4.06 11.09
CA TYR A 15 -6.30 4.05 9.66
C TYR A 15 -5.71 2.71 9.19
N LEU A 16 -6.28 2.20 8.10
CA LEU A 16 -5.70 1.13 7.30
C LEU A 16 -5.16 1.74 6.00
N VAL A 17 -3.90 1.50 5.72
CA VAL A 17 -3.25 1.95 4.49
C VAL A 17 -2.90 0.75 3.63
N ILE A 18 -3.25 0.80 2.34
CA ILE A 18 -2.69 -0.08 1.32
C ILE A 18 -1.93 0.82 0.37
N GLY A 19 -0.60 0.66 0.28
CA GLY A 19 0.20 1.57 -0.50
C GLY A 19 1.52 0.98 -0.94
N GLY A 20 2.13 1.63 -1.93
CA GLY A 20 3.42 1.21 -2.43
C GLY A 20 3.87 1.90 -3.70
N ALA A 21 4.66 1.20 -4.49
CA ALA A 21 5.36 1.72 -5.65
C ALA A 21 4.72 1.25 -6.96
N TYR A 22 4.51 2.18 -7.87
CA TYR A 22 4.04 1.95 -9.24
C TYR A 22 5.14 2.33 -10.23
N MET A 23 5.51 1.42 -11.14
CA MET A 23 6.63 1.60 -12.06
C MET A 23 6.60 0.62 -13.22
N GLN A 24 7.43 0.85 -14.25
CA GLN A 24 7.52 -0.08 -15.39
C GLN A 24 8.01 -1.49 -15.00
N ARG A 25 8.97 -1.60 -14.08
CA ARG A 25 9.56 -2.87 -13.61
C ARG A 25 9.90 -2.75 -12.13
N SER A 26 9.65 -3.80 -11.34
CA SER A 26 9.94 -3.83 -9.89
C SER A 26 11.44 -3.99 -9.56
N LYS A 27 12.27 -4.45 -10.51
CA LYS A 27 13.70 -4.71 -10.31
C LYS A 27 14.52 -3.49 -9.82
N PRO A 28 14.33 -2.25 -10.31
CA PRO A 28 15.02 -1.07 -9.77
C PRO A 28 14.74 -0.85 -8.28
N LEU A 29 13.49 -1.02 -7.84
CA LEU A 29 13.11 -0.93 -6.42
C LEU A 29 13.83 -2.02 -5.62
N ALA A 30 13.72 -3.28 -6.02
CA ALA A 30 14.36 -4.40 -5.35
C ALA A 30 15.88 -4.19 -5.19
N ASN A 31 16.56 -3.77 -6.25
CA ASN A 31 17.99 -3.51 -6.23
C ASN A 31 18.38 -2.35 -5.30
N LYS A 32 17.59 -1.27 -5.29
CA LYS A 32 17.84 -0.13 -4.41
C LYS A 32 17.69 -0.54 -2.95
N ILE A 33 16.61 -1.22 -2.60
CA ILE A 33 16.34 -1.70 -1.24
C ILE A 33 17.42 -2.68 -0.78
N LYS A 34 17.81 -3.64 -1.64
CA LYS A 34 18.92 -4.57 -1.36
C LYS A 34 20.21 -3.84 -1.00
N ARG A 35 20.60 -2.84 -1.79
CA ARG A 35 21.82 -2.05 -1.55
C ARG A 35 21.79 -1.32 -0.21
N ILE A 36 20.66 -0.68 0.12
CA ILE A 36 20.49 0.03 1.38
C ILE A 36 20.52 -0.97 2.54
N SER A 37 19.78 -2.08 2.45
CA SER A 37 19.77 -3.14 3.48
C SER A 37 21.17 -3.67 3.77
N LEU A 38 21.97 -3.92 2.75
CA LEU A 38 23.35 -4.39 2.91
C LEU A 38 24.25 -3.32 3.58
N LYS A 39 24.05 -2.04 3.23
CA LYS A 39 24.77 -0.92 3.84
C LYS A 39 24.42 -0.78 5.34
N VAL A 40 23.13 -0.77 5.64
CA VAL A 40 22.61 -0.66 7.01
C VAL A 40 23.06 -1.83 7.87
N LYS A 41 23.03 -3.06 7.38
CA LYS A 41 23.54 -4.25 8.09
C LYS A 41 25.02 -4.15 8.45
N LYS A 42 25.83 -3.51 7.62
CA LYS A 42 27.27 -3.30 7.89
C LYS A 42 27.51 -2.21 8.94
N SER A 43 26.68 -1.19 9.00
CA SER A 43 26.86 -0.03 9.89
C SER A 43 26.17 -0.19 11.26
N HIS A 44 25.17 -1.06 11.38
CA HIS A 44 24.38 -1.26 12.60
C HIS A 44 24.31 -2.75 12.94
N LEU A 45 25.16 -3.20 13.88
CA LEU A 45 25.15 -4.60 14.37
C LEU A 45 23.79 -5.05 14.92
N GLN A 46 22.97 -4.14 15.43
CA GLN A 46 21.63 -4.42 15.95
C GLN A 46 20.59 -4.63 14.85
N TYR A 47 20.82 -4.15 13.63
CA TYR A 47 19.86 -4.27 12.51
C TYR A 47 19.68 -5.71 12.00
N SER A 48 20.65 -6.59 12.27
CA SER A 48 20.50 -8.03 11.95
C SER A 48 19.31 -8.69 12.69
N LYS A 49 18.85 -8.07 13.81
CA LYS A 49 17.71 -8.52 14.61
C LYS A 49 16.40 -7.80 14.24
N CYS A 50 16.46 -6.61 13.61
CA CYS A 50 15.31 -5.79 13.25
C CYS A 50 14.93 -6.04 11.79
N ARG A 51 14.26 -7.16 11.49
CA ARG A 51 13.67 -7.41 10.18
C ARG A 51 12.37 -6.61 9.94
N GLU A 52 11.84 -5.99 10.97
CA GLU A 52 10.57 -5.25 10.89
C GLU A 52 10.82 -3.74 10.81
N VAL A 53 10.19 -3.09 9.83
CA VAL A 53 10.21 -1.64 9.64
C VAL A 53 9.75 -0.89 10.88
N LYS A 54 8.79 -1.44 11.63
CA LYS A 54 8.26 -0.86 12.88
C LYS A 54 9.32 -0.66 13.95
N ALA A 55 10.35 -1.52 13.98
CA ALA A 55 11.44 -1.44 14.95
C ALA A 55 12.66 -0.61 14.44
N ALA A 56 12.64 -0.18 13.17
CA ALA A 56 13.75 0.60 12.61
C ALA A 56 13.72 2.05 13.12
N GLU A 57 14.88 2.56 13.51
CA GLU A 57 15.04 3.97 13.87
C GLU A 57 14.69 4.90 12.70
N PHE A 58 14.30 6.14 13.02
CA PHE A 58 13.89 7.14 12.01
C PHE A 58 14.95 7.30 10.90
N GLU A 59 16.23 7.41 11.25
CA GLU A 59 17.30 7.62 10.26
C GLU A 59 17.47 6.44 9.31
N ILE A 60 17.20 5.22 9.77
CA ILE A 60 17.20 4.03 8.92
C ILE A 60 16.01 4.09 7.97
N ARG A 61 14.79 4.34 8.47
CA ARG A 61 13.58 4.49 7.62
C ARG A 61 13.76 5.58 6.59
N LYS A 62 14.33 6.72 6.99
CA LYS A 62 14.65 7.83 6.09
C LYS A 62 15.57 7.42 4.95
N GLN A 63 16.64 6.65 5.20
CA GLN A 63 17.54 6.17 4.15
C GLN A 63 16.79 5.33 3.10
N PHE A 64 15.86 4.47 3.52
CA PHE A 64 15.04 3.69 2.60
C PHE A 64 14.11 4.57 1.80
N ILE A 65 13.40 5.50 2.44
CA ILE A 65 12.50 6.44 1.76
C ILE A 65 13.26 7.32 0.77
N ASP A 66 14.38 7.92 1.15
CA ASP A 66 15.23 8.71 0.24
C ASP A 66 15.72 7.87 -0.94
N GLY A 67 16.06 6.61 -0.68
CA GLY A 67 16.42 5.67 -1.72
C GLY A 67 15.28 5.38 -2.70
N ILE A 68 14.06 5.20 -2.22
CA ILE A 68 12.86 4.97 -3.04
C ILE A 68 12.55 6.21 -3.88
N VAL A 69 12.52 7.39 -3.26
CA VAL A 69 12.26 8.67 -3.94
C VAL A 69 13.29 8.95 -5.04
N GLY A 70 14.53 8.54 -4.85
CA GLY A 70 15.59 8.68 -5.85
C GLY A 70 15.48 7.73 -7.05
N ILE A 71 14.46 6.86 -7.16
CA ILE A 71 14.29 5.98 -8.33
C ILE A 71 13.56 6.75 -9.44
N PRO A 72 14.16 6.89 -10.64
CA PRO A 72 13.50 7.52 -11.77
C PRO A 72 12.26 6.74 -12.21
N GLY A 73 11.17 7.47 -12.53
CA GLY A 73 9.92 6.87 -13.02
C GLY A 73 9.15 6.03 -12.01
N LEU A 74 9.57 6.03 -10.73
CA LEU A 74 8.78 5.47 -9.64
C LEU A 74 7.74 6.50 -9.21
N GLU A 75 6.50 6.03 -9.08
CA GLU A 75 5.37 6.73 -8.49
C GLU A 75 4.92 6.02 -7.21
N VAL A 76 4.33 6.76 -6.29
CA VAL A 76 3.68 6.22 -5.10
C VAL A 76 2.17 6.31 -5.29
N ARG A 77 1.48 5.19 -5.09
CA ARG A 77 0.02 5.08 -5.16
C ARG A 77 -0.50 4.37 -3.92
N TYR A 78 -1.59 4.86 -3.36
CA TYR A 78 -2.13 4.29 -2.14
C TYR A 78 -3.62 4.61 -1.94
N ILE A 79 -4.23 3.83 -1.05
CA ILE A 79 -5.54 4.09 -0.47
C ILE A 79 -5.43 4.05 1.05
N VAL A 80 -6.13 4.97 1.71
CA VAL A 80 -6.26 5.00 3.17
C VAL A 80 -7.73 4.90 3.55
N ALA A 81 -8.05 4.01 4.47
CA ALA A 81 -9.38 3.90 5.04
C ALA A 81 -9.39 4.41 6.49
N ASP A 82 -10.30 5.35 6.80
CA ASP A 82 -10.63 5.73 8.19
C ASP A 82 -11.66 4.73 8.73
N ARG A 83 -11.18 3.75 9.52
CA ARG A 83 -12.00 2.64 10.05
C ARG A 83 -13.17 3.10 10.92
N ARG A 84 -13.11 4.30 11.49
CA ARG A 84 -14.22 4.86 12.30
C ARG A 84 -15.49 5.08 11.47
N TRP A 85 -15.35 5.26 10.16
CA TRP A 85 -16.45 5.46 9.22
C TRP A 85 -16.76 4.23 8.37
N VAL A 86 -16.16 3.09 8.70
CA VAL A 86 -16.43 1.81 8.06
C VAL A 86 -17.41 1.03 8.93
N PHE A 87 -18.48 0.53 8.33
CA PHE A 87 -19.43 -0.31 9.06
C PHE A 87 -18.73 -1.52 9.68
N GLU A 88 -19.04 -1.80 10.94
CA GLU A 88 -18.43 -2.88 11.74
C GLU A 88 -18.44 -4.22 11.00
N ARG A 89 -19.56 -4.62 10.39
CA ARG A 89 -19.68 -5.86 9.62
C ARG A 89 -18.67 -5.99 8.47
N LEU A 90 -18.22 -4.88 7.89
CA LEU A 90 -17.18 -4.89 6.86
C LEU A 90 -15.80 -4.89 7.50
N ASN A 91 -15.63 -4.15 8.59
CA ASN A 91 -14.37 -4.05 9.32
C ASN A 91 -13.96 -5.38 9.97
N GLU A 92 -14.92 -6.17 10.48
CA GLU A 92 -14.72 -7.52 11.00
C GLU A 92 -14.27 -8.53 9.93
N ARG A 93 -14.59 -8.28 8.65
CA ARG A 93 -14.21 -9.12 7.51
C ARG A 93 -13.03 -8.50 6.76
N GLU A 94 -11.88 -8.43 7.42
CA GLU A 94 -10.70 -7.73 6.93
C GLU A 94 -10.30 -8.12 5.50
N ASN A 95 -10.38 -9.41 5.15
CA ASN A 95 -10.06 -9.88 3.80
C ASN A 95 -11.00 -9.28 2.72
N ILE A 96 -12.30 -9.22 3.01
CA ILE A 96 -13.29 -8.61 2.10
C ILE A 96 -13.04 -7.11 2.00
N PHE A 97 -12.72 -6.48 3.12
CA PHE A 97 -12.44 -5.05 3.16
C PHE A 97 -11.18 -4.70 2.37
N ILE A 98 -10.10 -5.44 2.55
CA ILE A 98 -8.87 -5.27 1.76
C ILE A 98 -9.15 -5.48 0.26
N ASN A 99 -9.89 -6.52 -0.13
CA ASN A 99 -10.27 -6.74 -1.52
C ASN A 99 -11.04 -5.54 -2.10
N TYR A 100 -11.99 -5.01 -1.34
CA TYR A 100 -12.76 -3.85 -1.75
C TYR A 100 -11.88 -2.60 -1.94
N LEU A 101 -10.99 -2.30 -0.99
CA LEU A 101 -10.03 -1.20 -1.09
C LEU A 101 -9.08 -1.39 -2.28
N MET A 102 -8.62 -2.62 -2.52
CA MET A 102 -7.80 -2.95 -3.70
C MET A 102 -8.58 -2.68 -5.00
N GLY A 103 -9.87 -2.98 -5.04
CA GLY A 103 -10.71 -2.63 -6.19
C GLY A 103 -10.74 -1.12 -6.46
N ILE A 104 -10.86 -0.29 -5.42
CA ILE A 104 -10.84 1.17 -5.55
C ILE A 104 -9.49 1.66 -6.06
N LEU A 105 -8.39 1.16 -5.51
CA LEU A 105 -7.03 1.56 -5.90
C LEU A 105 -6.67 1.11 -7.32
N VAL A 106 -7.01 -0.11 -7.69
CA VAL A 106 -6.62 -0.74 -8.97
C VAL A 106 -7.48 -0.26 -10.13
N GLY A 107 -8.75 0.08 -9.89
CA GLY A 107 -9.69 0.43 -10.96
C GLY A 107 -9.22 1.54 -11.91
N PRO A 108 -8.80 2.72 -11.41
CA PRO A 108 -8.25 3.78 -12.25
C PRO A 108 -6.99 3.35 -13.01
N ILE A 109 -6.13 2.55 -12.38
CA ILE A 109 -4.90 2.04 -12.98
C ILE A 109 -5.23 1.10 -14.16
N ALA A 110 -6.14 0.13 -13.95
CA ALA A 110 -6.54 -0.83 -14.97
C ALA A 110 -7.16 -0.13 -16.19
N LYS A 111 -8.01 0.87 -15.97
CA LYS A 111 -8.61 1.66 -17.06
C LYS A 111 -7.55 2.44 -17.85
N GLN A 112 -6.60 3.06 -17.16
CA GLN A 112 -5.50 3.79 -17.80
C GLN A 112 -4.63 2.86 -18.64
N LEU A 113 -4.29 1.67 -18.12
CA LEU A 113 -3.45 0.69 -18.82
C LEU A 113 -4.19 0.03 -19.98
N SER A 114 -5.49 -0.22 -19.84
CA SER A 114 -6.32 -0.75 -20.93
C SER A 114 -6.31 0.18 -22.15
N ALA A 115 -6.41 1.49 -21.93
CA ALA A 115 -6.30 2.47 -23.01
C ALA A 115 -4.93 2.45 -23.71
N LYS A 116 -3.87 2.09 -22.98
CA LYS A 116 -2.49 1.98 -23.51
C LYS A 116 -2.12 0.57 -23.97
N LYS A 117 -2.98 -0.42 -23.78
CA LYS A 117 -2.72 -1.85 -24.03
C LYS A 117 -1.49 -2.37 -23.26
N GLU A 118 -1.27 -1.89 -22.06
CA GLU A 118 -0.15 -2.27 -21.20
C GLU A 118 -0.58 -3.28 -20.14
N PRO A 119 0.25 -4.28 -19.79
CA PRO A 119 -0.08 -5.24 -18.72
C PRO A 119 0.01 -4.62 -17.32
N LEU A 120 -0.72 -5.22 -16.37
CA LEU A 120 -0.66 -4.90 -14.95
C LEU A 120 -0.21 -6.11 -14.14
N HIS A 121 0.94 -6.00 -13.49
CA HIS A 121 1.46 -7.00 -12.57
C HIS A 121 1.43 -6.44 -11.15
N ILE A 122 0.64 -7.06 -10.26
CA ILE A 122 0.57 -6.68 -8.85
C ILE A 122 1.42 -7.64 -8.04
N LEU A 123 2.31 -7.09 -7.21
CA LEU A 123 3.04 -7.81 -6.17
C LEU A 123 2.52 -7.33 -4.81
N PHE A 124 2.02 -8.23 -3.98
CA PHE A 124 1.40 -7.91 -2.70
C PHE A 124 2.05 -8.72 -1.57
N ASP A 125 2.19 -8.14 -0.36
CA ASP A 125 2.75 -8.86 0.79
C ASP A 125 1.79 -9.96 1.27
N ASN A 126 2.35 -11.12 1.63
CA ASN A 126 1.59 -12.32 2.01
C ASN A 126 1.28 -12.41 3.51
N ARG A 127 1.72 -11.46 4.34
CA ARG A 127 1.74 -11.62 5.80
C ARG A 127 0.36 -11.68 6.47
N SER A 128 -0.63 -11.01 5.90
CA SER A 128 -1.92 -10.76 6.56
C SER A 128 -3.05 -11.62 6.03
N ILE A 129 -2.85 -12.33 4.93
CA ILE A 129 -3.94 -13.02 4.25
C ILE A 129 -3.84 -14.52 4.49
N LYS A 130 -4.84 -15.12 5.15
CA LYS A 130 -4.96 -16.58 5.26
C LYS A 130 -5.05 -17.19 3.87
N VAL A 131 -4.39 -18.33 3.66
CA VAL A 131 -4.26 -19.02 2.35
C VAL A 131 -5.59 -19.11 1.57
N GLY A 132 -6.71 -19.35 2.25
CA GLY A 132 -8.03 -19.38 1.59
C GLY A 132 -8.56 -18.03 1.06
N ALA A 133 -8.00 -16.90 1.53
CA ALA A 133 -8.40 -15.56 1.07
C ALA A 133 -7.53 -15.04 -0.09
N LEU A 134 -6.39 -15.67 -0.35
CA LEU A 134 -5.47 -15.30 -1.43
C LEU A 134 -6.15 -15.39 -2.80
N PHE A 135 -6.79 -16.51 -3.08
CA PHE A 135 -7.51 -16.74 -4.33
C PHE A 135 -8.70 -15.79 -4.50
N CYS A 136 -9.38 -15.43 -3.40
CA CYS A 136 -10.51 -14.50 -3.45
C CYS A 136 -10.14 -13.11 -3.98
N MET A 137 -8.94 -12.57 -3.66
CA MET A 137 -8.54 -11.25 -4.16
C MET A 137 -8.25 -11.28 -5.66
N GLU A 138 -7.54 -12.28 -6.14
CA GLU A 138 -7.23 -12.40 -7.57
C GLU A 138 -8.51 -12.54 -8.39
N ASP A 139 -9.40 -13.45 -7.98
CA ASP A 139 -10.68 -13.66 -8.65
C ASP A 139 -11.58 -12.42 -8.59
N TYR A 140 -11.61 -11.74 -7.43
CA TYR A 140 -12.32 -10.48 -7.28
C TYR A 140 -11.80 -9.41 -8.26
N LEU A 141 -10.49 -9.21 -8.33
CA LEU A 141 -9.90 -8.23 -9.23
C LEU A 141 -10.08 -8.62 -10.70
N ARG A 142 -9.97 -9.92 -11.06
CA ARG A 142 -10.25 -10.42 -12.41
C ARG A 142 -11.69 -10.10 -12.83
N THR A 143 -12.65 -10.39 -11.94
CA THR A 143 -14.07 -10.08 -12.18
C THR A 143 -14.28 -8.59 -12.39
N LYS A 144 -13.65 -7.74 -11.55
CA LYS A 144 -13.72 -6.28 -11.70
C LYS A 144 -13.09 -5.80 -13.01
N ILE A 145 -11.89 -6.27 -13.32
CA ILE A 145 -11.13 -5.83 -14.52
C ILE A 145 -11.88 -6.21 -15.79
N TYR A 146 -12.26 -7.48 -15.94
CA TYR A 146 -12.83 -7.98 -17.19
C TYR A 146 -14.35 -7.79 -17.28
N GLY A 147 -15.07 -7.95 -16.14
CA GLY A 147 -16.53 -7.83 -16.07
C GLY A 147 -16.99 -6.39 -15.93
N ASP A 148 -16.72 -5.78 -14.77
CA ASP A 148 -17.30 -4.49 -14.40
C ASP A 148 -16.64 -3.32 -15.16
N TRP A 149 -15.31 -3.32 -15.23
CA TRP A 149 -14.57 -2.22 -15.86
C TRP A 149 -14.31 -2.44 -17.35
N ARG A 150 -14.55 -3.65 -17.85
CA ARG A 150 -14.35 -4.05 -19.26
C ARG A 150 -12.97 -3.68 -19.79
N CYS A 151 -11.96 -3.84 -18.96
CA CYS A 151 -10.57 -3.57 -19.30
C CYS A 151 -9.95 -4.80 -19.98
N ASN A 152 -9.42 -4.62 -21.20
CA ASN A 152 -8.67 -5.68 -21.90
C ASN A 152 -7.17 -5.50 -21.65
N ILE A 153 -6.71 -6.00 -20.51
CA ILE A 153 -5.29 -5.98 -20.12
C ILE A 153 -4.83 -7.37 -19.69
N ASP A 154 -3.55 -7.65 -19.89
CA ASP A 154 -2.93 -8.80 -19.22
C ASP A 154 -2.72 -8.46 -17.75
N PHE A 155 -3.33 -9.25 -16.85
CA PHE A 155 -3.36 -9.03 -15.42
C PHE A 155 -2.80 -10.22 -14.65
N SER A 156 -1.91 -9.96 -13.71
CA SER A 156 -1.44 -10.95 -12.75
C SER A 156 -1.32 -10.37 -11.35
N LEU A 157 -1.64 -11.18 -10.35
CA LEU A 157 -1.41 -10.92 -8.93
C LEU A 157 -0.49 -11.99 -8.36
N GLN A 158 0.57 -11.59 -7.69
CA GLN A 158 1.51 -12.49 -7.03
C GLN A 158 1.70 -12.06 -5.58
N TYR A 159 1.55 -13.02 -4.67
CA TYR A 159 1.85 -12.83 -3.26
C TYR A 159 3.30 -13.21 -2.97
N LEU A 160 4.00 -12.33 -2.30
CA LEU A 160 5.41 -12.52 -1.96
C LEU A 160 5.64 -12.23 -0.48
N GLU A 161 6.43 -13.06 0.18
CA GLU A 161 6.88 -12.78 1.52
C GLU A 161 7.95 -11.69 1.53
N SER A 162 7.79 -10.69 2.38
CA SER A 162 8.77 -9.60 2.53
C SER A 162 10.16 -10.08 2.95
N SER A 163 10.26 -11.23 3.65
CA SER A 163 11.53 -11.87 3.99
C SER A 163 12.34 -12.26 2.74
N ASN A 164 11.66 -12.58 1.64
CA ASN A 164 12.23 -13.10 0.41
C ASN A 164 12.21 -12.09 -0.75
N SER A 165 11.54 -10.93 -0.59
CA SER A 165 11.36 -9.94 -1.63
C SER A 165 11.76 -8.53 -1.21
N TYR A 166 12.88 -8.04 -1.72
CA TYR A 166 13.29 -6.64 -1.52
C TYR A 166 12.30 -5.63 -2.13
N ALA A 167 11.54 -6.01 -3.16
CA ALA A 167 10.51 -5.14 -3.72
C ALA A 167 9.38 -4.92 -2.71
N ILE A 168 8.89 -5.99 -2.08
CA ILE A 168 7.87 -5.92 -1.02
C ILE A 168 8.40 -5.16 0.20
N GLN A 169 9.67 -5.38 0.61
CA GLN A 169 10.27 -4.56 1.66
C GLN A 169 10.22 -3.06 1.33
N GLY A 170 10.42 -2.71 0.06
CA GLY A 170 10.26 -1.31 -0.39
C GLY A 170 8.83 -0.79 -0.23
N ALA A 171 7.82 -1.57 -0.62
CA ALA A 171 6.42 -1.23 -0.43
C ALA A 171 6.08 -1.09 1.06
N HIS A 172 6.64 -1.96 1.91
CA HIS A 172 6.48 -1.91 3.36
C HIS A 172 6.98 -0.58 3.97
N TYR A 173 8.13 -0.04 3.53
CA TYR A 173 8.59 1.28 3.96
C TYR A 173 7.64 2.39 3.52
N VAL A 174 7.10 2.29 2.30
CA VAL A 174 6.13 3.26 1.78
C VAL A 174 4.82 3.21 2.58
N ALA A 175 4.20 2.03 2.71
CA ALA A 175 2.95 1.86 3.44
C ALA A 175 3.06 2.30 4.91
N ASN A 176 4.18 1.95 5.58
CA ASN A 176 4.43 2.37 6.95
C ASN A 176 4.60 3.90 7.09
N ALA A 177 5.32 4.55 6.17
CA ALA A 177 5.50 6.00 6.20
C ALA A 177 4.17 6.74 6.01
N LEU A 178 3.30 6.25 5.11
CA LEU A 178 1.96 6.76 4.91
C LEU A 178 1.08 6.57 6.15
N TRP A 179 1.09 5.36 6.72
CA TRP A 179 0.32 5.05 7.92
C TRP A 179 0.72 5.93 9.11
N LEU A 180 2.02 6.11 9.36
CA LEU A 180 2.53 6.98 10.42
C LEU A 180 2.06 8.43 10.27
N TYR A 181 1.92 8.91 9.04
CA TYR A 181 1.40 10.23 8.76
C TYR A 181 -0.09 10.35 9.13
N TYR A 182 -0.91 9.40 8.70
CA TYR A 182 -2.35 9.44 8.96
C TYR A 182 -2.69 9.20 10.44
N GLU A 183 -1.95 8.35 11.15
CA GLU A 183 -2.10 8.18 12.60
C GLU A 183 -1.54 9.36 13.41
N GLY A 184 -0.92 10.34 12.77
CA GLY A 184 -0.38 11.52 13.43
C GLY A 184 0.96 11.30 14.15
N HIS A 185 1.62 10.18 13.91
CA HIS A 185 2.87 9.84 14.61
C HIS A 185 4.11 10.49 14.00
N GLU A 186 4.22 10.52 12.67
CA GLU A 186 5.44 10.99 11.99
C GLU A 186 5.14 11.51 10.57
N LYS A 187 5.29 12.82 10.36
CA LYS A 187 5.02 13.46 9.07
C LYS A 187 6.23 13.59 8.14
N ARG A 188 7.44 13.55 8.69
CA ARG A 188 8.67 13.83 7.92
C ARG A 188 8.94 12.81 6.82
N LEU A 189 8.56 11.54 7.03
CA LEU A 189 8.70 10.49 6.01
C LEU A 189 7.69 10.69 4.88
N TYR A 190 6.45 11.06 5.20
CA TYR A 190 5.44 11.41 4.21
C TYR A 190 5.88 12.58 3.33
N GLN A 191 6.36 13.66 3.95
CA GLN A 191 6.85 14.84 3.23
C GLN A 191 7.96 14.51 2.21
N ARG A 192 8.78 13.49 2.49
CA ARG A 192 9.77 12.98 1.54
C ARG A 192 9.18 12.20 0.39
N LEU A 193 8.10 11.43 0.64
CA LEU A 193 7.38 10.66 -0.38
C LEU A 193 6.50 11.55 -1.26
N GLU A 194 6.03 12.67 -0.74
CA GLU A 194 5.04 13.55 -1.38
C GLU A 194 5.34 13.87 -2.85
N PRO A 195 6.59 14.20 -3.26
CA PRO A 195 6.91 14.47 -4.65
C PRO A 195 6.71 13.27 -5.61
N LYS A 196 6.55 12.07 -5.06
CA LYS A 196 6.32 10.82 -5.82
C LYS A 196 4.87 10.34 -5.76
N ILE A 197 4.04 10.95 -4.92
CA ILE A 197 2.64 10.59 -4.80
C ILE A 197 1.88 11.11 -6.02
N THR A 198 1.39 10.19 -6.84
CA THR A 198 0.61 10.52 -8.04
C THR A 198 -0.86 10.11 -7.91
N HIS A 199 -1.19 9.27 -6.93
CA HIS A 199 -2.55 8.84 -6.67
C HIS A 199 -2.76 8.51 -5.19
N ALA A 200 -3.74 9.15 -4.60
CA ALA A 200 -4.16 8.95 -3.21
C ALA A 200 -5.69 8.83 -3.16
N GLU A 201 -6.18 7.72 -2.64
CA GLU A 201 -7.61 7.51 -2.38
C GLU A 201 -7.87 7.56 -0.88
N LEU A 202 -8.91 8.31 -0.49
CA LEU A 202 -9.33 8.43 0.90
C LEU A 202 -10.73 7.80 1.04
N PHE A 203 -10.84 6.79 1.91
CA PHE A 203 -12.07 6.04 2.08
C PHE A 203 -12.59 6.11 3.54
N PRO A 204 -13.92 6.23 3.74
CA PRO A 204 -14.95 6.49 2.73
C PRO A 204 -14.94 7.96 2.27
N ARG A 205 -15.13 8.16 0.96
CA ARG A 205 -15.21 9.52 0.40
C ARG A 205 -16.35 10.30 1.06
N GLY A 206 -16.08 11.53 1.45
CA GLY A 206 -17.05 12.41 2.11
C GLY A 206 -17.12 12.30 3.64
N TYR A 207 -16.58 11.23 4.24
CA TYR A 207 -16.53 11.07 5.71
C TYR A 207 -15.10 10.99 6.25
N PHE A 208 -14.13 10.79 5.39
CA PHE A 208 -12.73 10.62 5.77
C PHE A 208 -12.23 11.81 6.61
N GLY A 209 -11.62 11.51 7.75
CA GLY A 209 -11.02 12.53 8.64
C GLY A 209 -12.00 13.35 9.46
N GLN A 210 -13.31 13.21 9.30
CA GLN A 210 -14.28 13.91 10.12
C GLN A 210 -14.28 13.39 11.56
N ASP A 211 -14.57 14.25 12.53
CA ASP A 211 -14.77 13.83 13.90
C ASP A 211 -16.22 13.39 14.12
N SER A 212 -16.43 12.26 14.80
CA SER A 212 -17.74 11.66 15.04
C SER A 212 -18.74 12.57 15.77
N ALA A 213 -18.27 13.61 16.43
CA ALA A 213 -19.12 14.59 17.10
C ALA A 213 -19.90 15.51 16.13
N SER A 214 -19.41 15.69 14.89
CA SER A 214 -20.06 16.59 13.90
C SER A 214 -21.21 15.94 13.13
N SER A 215 -21.33 14.60 13.13
CA SER A 215 -22.31 13.88 12.32
C SER A 215 -23.63 13.56 13.05
N GLN A 216 -23.70 13.67 14.38
CA GLN A 216 -24.95 13.47 15.13
C GLN A 216 -25.95 14.62 14.93
N ILE A 217 -25.52 15.80 14.46
CA ILE A 217 -26.39 16.96 14.25
C ILE A 217 -27.11 16.89 12.88
N ALA A 218 -26.54 16.19 11.89
CA ALA A 218 -27.12 16.12 10.54
C ALA A 218 -28.21 15.03 10.37
N SER A 219 -28.35 14.10 11.30
CA SER A 219 -29.34 13.01 11.26
C SER A 219 -30.63 13.30 12.06
N THR A 220 -30.75 14.51 12.62
CA THR A 220 -31.91 14.91 13.46
C THR A 220 -32.70 16.10 12.85
N MET A 221 -32.47 16.42 11.56
CA MET A 221 -33.29 17.41 10.82
C MET A 221 -34.04 16.74 9.67
#